data_2c17a0a51e38ae6ac93ce07dbd961539
#
_entry.id   2c17a0a51e38ae6ac93ce07dbd961539
#
_cell.length_a   1.000
_cell.length_b   1.000
_cell.length_c   1.000
_cell.angle_alpha   90.00
_cell.angle_beta   90.00
_cell.angle_gamma   90.00
#
_symmetry.space_group_name_H-M   'P 1'
#
loop_
_entity.id
_entity.type
_entity.pdbx_description
1 polymer ?
#
loop_
_entity_poly.entity_id
_entity_poly.type
_entity_poly.pdbx_seq_one_letter_code
_entity_poly.pdbx_strand_id
1 'polypeptide(L)'
;ILAVGGGSVVDYAKAVGASAHCEEDPWEKYYLRMEEPECRIVPVGCILTMAGTGSEMNGGAVITNHDSKLKIGHVFASPEVFPRFAILNPELTYTVPKYQMIAGIFDIMSHLMEQYFSGEDDSTSDYLMEGLMRLLVRASRAAVASPTDYEARSNIMWTATWALNTLVAKGKVTDWEVHMIGQAIGAYTDATHGMTLSAVSPAYYRHIMPYGLERFARFARTVWEVPAEGRAPEELAAAGIDALEVWMREIGCVMGIAELGVTDDMLEGIADATFIMEGGYKVLSREDVLSILRASK
;
A
#
# COMPACT_ATOMS: atom_id res chain seq x y z
N ILE A 1 -22.41 12.46 0.09
CA ILE A 1 -21.48 12.64 1.22
C ILE A 1 -20.25 13.37 0.69
N LEU A 2 -19.74 14.37 1.41
CA LEU A 2 -18.47 15.03 1.09
C LEU A 2 -17.43 14.60 2.13
N ALA A 3 -16.42 13.86 1.71
CA ALA A 3 -15.28 13.45 2.53
C ALA A 3 -14.18 14.52 2.44
N VAL A 4 -13.83 15.14 3.56
CA VAL A 4 -12.71 16.10 3.63
C VAL A 4 -11.65 15.51 4.57
N GLY A 5 -10.57 14.95 4.01
CA GLY A 5 -9.57 14.25 4.81
C GLY A 5 -8.59 13.42 4.00
N GLY A 6 -7.87 12.54 4.68
CA GLY A 6 -7.03 11.51 4.08
C GLY A 6 -7.83 10.24 3.75
N GLY A 7 -7.09 9.16 3.39
CA GLY A 7 -7.67 7.88 2.96
C GLY A 7 -8.73 7.33 3.90
N SER A 8 -8.48 7.28 5.20
CA SER A 8 -9.44 6.75 6.20
C SER A 8 -10.78 7.48 6.19
N VAL A 9 -10.79 8.81 5.95
CA VAL A 9 -12.04 9.60 5.87
C VAL A 9 -12.77 9.29 4.58
N VAL A 10 -12.06 9.11 3.47
CA VAL A 10 -12.65 8.75 2.17
C VAL A 10 -13.20 7.32 2.20
N ASP A 11 -12.45 6.38 2.78
CA ASP A 11 -12.88 4.99 2.97
C ASP A 11 -14.15 4.90 3.83
N TYR A 12 -14.15 5.62 4.96
CA TYR A 12 -15.32 5.70 5.82
C TYR A 12 -16.54 6.27 5.10
N ALA A 13 -16.36 7.33 4.33
CA ALA A 13 -17.44 7.92 3.55
C ALA A 13 -18.00 6.96 2.48
N LYS A 14 -17.12 6.18 1.81
CA LYS A 14 -17.53 5.13 0.88
C LYS A 14 -18.29 4.01 1.58
N ALA A 15 -17.77 3.54 2.72
CA ALA A 15 -18.44 2.51 3.53
C ALA A 15 -19.82 2.97 3.98
N VAL A 16 -19.95 4.20 4.50
CA VAL A 16 -21.25 4.79 4.87
C VAL A 16 -22.17 4.92 3.66
N GLY A 17 -21.63 5.38 2.51
CA GLY A 17 -22.40 5.52 1.27
C GLY A 17 -22.97 4.19 0.77
N ALA A 18 -22.15 3.13 0.81
CA ALA A 18 -22.56 1.77 0.43
C ALA A 18 -23.56 1.15 1.41
N SER A 19 -23.46 1.53 2.70
CA SER A 19 -24.24 0.91 3.79
C SER A 19 -25.56 1.63 4.11
N ALA A 20 -25.73 2.87 3.64
CA ALA A 20 -26.83 3.75 4.07
C ALA A 20 -28.25 3.17 3.86
N HIS A 21 -28.39 2.26 2.93
CA HIS A 21 -29.66 1.61 2.61
C HIS A 21 -29.56 0.07 2.71
N CYS A 22 -28.49 -0.45 3.34
CA CYS A 22 -28.35 -1.86 3.63
C CYS A 22 -29.27 -2.25 4.80
N GLU A 23 -30.06 -3.33 4.63
CA GLU A 23 -30.96 -3.83 5.68
C GLU A 23 -30.24 -4.79 6.65
N GLU A 24 -29.14 -5.39 6.21
CA GLU A 24 -28.30 -6.27 7.04
C GLU A 24 -27.20 -5.49 7.74
N ASP A 25 -26.48 -6.14 8.66
CA ASP A 25 -25.24 -5.59 9.22
C ASP A 25 -24.19 -5.41 8.10
N PRO A 26 -23.78 -4.16 7.80
CA PRO A 26 -22.82 -3.91 6.72
C PRO A 26 -21.44 -4.51 6.96
N TRP A 27 -21.01 -4.68 8.23
CA TRP A 27 -19.76 -5.33 8.57
C TRP A 27 -19.78 -6.80 8.15
N GLU A 28 -20.83 -7.52 8.54
CA GLU A 28 -21.02 -8.91 8.16
C GLU A 28 -21.12 -9.08 6.63
N LYS A 29 -21.94 -8.24 5.98
CA LYS A 29 -22.21 -8.35 4.54
C LYS A 29 -20.99 -7.97 3.70
N TYR A 30 -20.44 -6.77 3.93
CA TYR A 30 -19.44 -6.21 3.01
C TYR A 30 -18.02 -6.54 3.40
N TYR A 31 -17.71 -6.80 4.68
CA TYR A 31 -16.35 -7.00 5.13
C TYR A 31 -16.01 -8.43 5.55
N LEU A 32 -17.00 -9.23 6.00
CA LEU A 32 -16.76 -10.64 6.30
C LEU A 32 -17.14 -11.55 5.13
N ARG A 33 -18.30 -11.32 4.49
CA ARG A 33 -18.73 -12.11 3.36
C ARG A 33 -18.29 -11.57 1.99
N MET A 34 -17.70 -10.36 1.94
CA MET A 34 -17.22 -9.71 0.71
C MET A 34 -18.29 -9.58 -0.39
N GLU A 35 -19.55 -9.31 0.01
CA GLU A 35 -20.66 -9.17 -0.92
C GLU A 35 -20.72 -7.75 -1.50
N GLU A 36 -21.22 -7.63 -2.73
CA GLU A 36 -21.46 -6.33 -3.38
C GLU A 36 -22.75 -5.67 -2.89
N PRO A 37 -22.82 -4.33 -2.86
CA PRO A 37 -24.05 -3.62 -2.53
C PRO A 37 -25.14 -3.84 -3.58
N GLU A 38 -26.28 -4.36 -3.15
CA GLU A 38 -27.49 -4.52 -3.97
C GLU A 38 -28.47 -3.37 -3.76
N CYS A 39 -28.25 -2.55 -2.74
CA CYS A 39 -29.08 -1.42 -2.39
C CYS A 39 -28.55 -0.12 -3.05
N ARG A 40 -29.35 0.95 -2.95
CA ARG A 40 -28.96 2.28 -3.43
C ARG A 40 -27.74 2.80 -2.67
N ILE A 41 -26.69 3.17 -3.40
CA ILE A 41 -25.49 3.76 -2.85
C ILE A 41 -25.63 5.30 -2.79
N VAL A 42 -25.26 5.89 -1.65
CA VAL A 42 -25.21 7.35 -1.52
C VAL A 42 -23.93 7.86 -2.15
N PRO A 43 -23.98 8.78 -3.13
CA PRO A 43 -22.79 9.28 -3.81
C PRO A 43 -21.80 9.96 -2.85
N VAL A 44 -20.51 9.72 -3.08
CA VAL A 44 -19.41 10.33 -2.35
C VAL A 44 -18.63 11.26 -3.28
N GLY A 45 -18.21 12.42 -2.79
CA GLY A 45 -17.16 13.24 -3.36
C GLY A 45 -16.11 13.52 -2.31
N CYS A 46 -14.89 13.87 -2.68
CA CYS A 46 -13.84 14.11 -1.70
C CYS A 46 -12.96 15.32 -1.98
N ILE A 47 -12.40 15.86 -0.89
CA ILE A 47 -11.33 16.86 -0.87
C ILE A 47 -10.17 16.23 -0.11
N LEU A 48 -9.10 15.88 -0.82
CA LEU A 48 -8.00 15.13 -0.24
C LEU A 48 -7.05 16.04 0.54
N THR A 49 -6.72 15.66 1.78
CA THR A 49 -5.78 16.41 2.63
C THR A 49 -4.48 15.65 2.93
N MET A 50 -4.38 14.39 2.49
CA MET A 50 -3.19 13.54 2.63
C MET A 50 -3.12 12.58 1.44
N ALA A 51 -1.95 12.46 0.81
CA ALA A 51 -1.69 11.51 -0.26
C ALA A 51 -1.19 10.17 0.32
N GLY A 52 -1.64 9.05 -0.24
CA GLY A 52 -1.24 7.68 0.13
C GLY A 52 -2.13 6.67 -0.57
N THR A 53 -3.33 6.49 -0.09
CA THR A 53 -4.23 5.38 -0.40
C THR A 53 -4.84 5.37 -1.81
N GLY A 54 -4.81 6.48 -2.56
CA GLY A 54 -5.53 6.57 -3.84
C GLY A 54 -7.06 6.37 -3.75
N SER A 55 -7.62 6.42 -2.53
CA SER A 55 -9.03 6.14 -2.24
C SER A 55 -10.01 7.04 -2.98
N GLU A 56 -9.54 8.20 -3.40
CA GLU A 56 -10.31 9.19 -4.17
C GLU A 56 -10.66 8.73 -5.60
N MET A 57 -10.00 7.71 -6.13
CA MET A 57 -10.21 7.21 -7.49
C MET A 57 -10.30 5.67 -7.56
N ASN A 58 -10.73 5.02 -6.48
CA ASN A 58 -10.95 3.57 -6.47
C ASN A 58 -12.21 3.19 -5.68
N GLY A 59 -12.61 1.91 -5.77
CA GLY A 59 -13.73 1.34 -5.01
C GLY A 59 -13.33 0.74 -3.67
N GLY A 60 -12.05 0.85 -3.26
CA GLY A 60 -11.58 0.26 -2.00
C GLY A 60 -12.05 1.05 -0.78
N ALA A 61 -12.41 0.34 0.27
CA ALA A 61 -12.68 0.91 1.59
C ALA A 61 -12.17 -0.03 2.68
N VAL A 62 -11.24 0.44 3.49
CA VAL A 62 -10.63 -0.33 4.58
C VAL A 62 -11.22 0.13 5.91
N ILE A 63 -11.86 -0.79 6.63
CA ILE A 63 -12.51 -0.51 7.91
C ILE A 63 -11.89 -1.36 9.02
N THR A 64 -11.71 -0.77 10.18
CA THR A 64 -11.22 -1.46 11.38
C THR A 64 -12.38 -1.72 12.32
N ASN A 65 -12.55 -2.98 12.72
CA ASN A 65 -13.41 -3.39 13.83
C ASN A 65 -12.52 -3.62 15.06
N HIS A 66 -12.58 -2.72 16.02
CA HIS A 66 -11.73 -2.77 17.22
C HIS A 66 -12.12 -3.90 18.17
N ASP A 67 -13.39 -4.34 18.17
CA ASP A 67 -13.87 -5.41 19.06
C ASP A 67 -13.31 -6.76 18.62
N SER A 68 -13.32 -7.02 17.31
CA SER A 68 -12.78 -8.27 16.74
C SER A 68 -11.27 -8.19 16.43
N LYS A 69 -10.65 -7.02 16.54
CA LYS A 69 -9.26 -6.74 16.13
C LYS A 69 -8.99 -7.10 14.66
N LEU A 70 -9.97 -6.84 13.81
CA LEU A 70 -9.88 -7.08 12.37
C LEU A 70 -9.84 -5.74 11.63
N LYS A 71 -8.93 -5.63 10.68
CA LYS A 71 -8.86 -4.53 9.71
C LYS A 71 -8.97 -5.12 8.32
N ILE A 72 -10.10 -4.88 7.67
CA ILE A 72 -10.45 -5.54 6.40
C ILE A 72 -10.69 -4.48 5.33
N GLY A 73 -10.09 -4.67 4.16
CA GLY A 73 -10.35 -3.90 2.96
C GLY A 73 -11.29 -4.65 2.02
N HIS A 74 -12.33 -3.99 1.55
CA HIS A 74 -13.14 -4.47 0.44
C HIS A 74 -12.94 -3.56 -0.77
N VAL A 75 -12.64 -4.14 -1.91
CA VAL A 75 -12.60 -3.43 -3.20
C VAL A 75 -13.89 -3.71 -3.93
N PHE A 76 -14.85 -2.81 -3.75
CA PHE A 76 -16.16 -2.90 -4.40
C PHE A 76 -16.03 -2.81 -5.93
N ALA A 77 -16.66 -3.73 -6.63
CA ALA A 77 -16.71 -3.74 -8.09
C ALA A 77 -17.66 -2.68 -8.64
N SER A 78 -18.68 -2.28 -7.85
CA SER A 78 -19.65 -1.27 -8.26
C SER A 78 -19.00 0.09 -8.49
N PRO A 79 -19.10 0.69 -9.70
CA PRO A 79 -18.59 2.03 -9.96
C PRO A 79 -19.30 3.13 -9.16
N GLU A 80 -20.43 2.82 -8.53
CA GLU A 80 -21.17 3.75 -7.69
C GLU A 80 -20.49 4.02 -6.36
N VAL A 81 -19.64 3.12 -5.87
CA VAL A 81 -18.83 3.31 -4.65
C VAL A 81 -17.66 4.29 -4.88
N PHE A 82 -17.16 4.37 -6.11
CA PHE A 82 -16.10 5.32 -6.44
C PHE A 82 -16.56 6.76 -6.19
N PRO A 83 -15.69 7.64 -5.62
CA PRO A 83 -16.02 9.04 -5.50
C PRO A 83 -16.38 9.67 -6.86
N ARG A 84 -17.47 10.44 -6.90
CA ARG A 84 -17.97 11.09 -8.12
C ARG A 84 -17.07 12.23 -8.60
N PHE A 85 -16.32 12.82 -7.67
CA PHE A 85 -15.28 13.81 -7.94
C PHE A 85 -14.27 13.79 -6.80
N ALA A 86 -13.05 14.25 -7.09
CA ALA A 86 -12.00 14.49 -6.12
C ALA A 86 -11.38 15.87 -6.35
N ILE A 87 -11.18 16.62 -5.28
CA ILE A 87 -10.38 17.84 -5.29
C ILE A 87 -9.01 17.51 -4.75
N LEU A 88 -8.01 17.59 -5.63
CA LEU A 88 -6.61 17.30 -5.37
C LEU A 88 -5.80 18.61 -5.39
N ASN A 89 -5.78 19.32 -4.26
CA ASN A 89 -4.93 20.49 -4.08
C ASN A 89 -3.73 20.15 -3.20
N PRO A 90 -2.49 20.13 -3.72
CA PRO A 90 -1.28 19.81 -2.96
C PRO A 90 -1.07 20.67 -1.72
N GLU A 91 -1.50 21.92 -1.74
CA GLU A 91 -1.37 22.85 -0.60
C GLU A 91 -2.13 22.37 0.65
N LEU A 92 -3.25 21.65 0.46
CA LEU A 92 -4.00 21.07 1.59
C LEU A 92 -3.21 19.98 2.34
N THR A 93 -2.11 19.51 1.77
CA THR A 93 -1.24 18.51 2.39
C THR A 93 -0.06 19.11 3.15
N TYR A 94 0.18 20.44 3.10
CA TYR A 94 1.37 21.07 3.69
C TYR A 94 1.44 20.96 5.21
N THR A 95 0.29 20.87 5.87
CA THR A 95 0.20 20.74 7.33
C THR A 95 0.26 19.30 7.83
N VAL A 96 0.34 18.32 6.92
CA VAL A 96 0.49 16.91 7.31
C VAL A 96 1.85 16.72 8.01
N PRO A 97 1.89 16.15 9.23
CA PRO A 97 3.14 15.90 9.93
C PRO A 97 4.10 15.04 9.09
N LYS A 98 5.40 15.31 9.22
CA LYS A 98 6.45 14.63 8.43
C LYS A 98 6.31 13.10 8.48
N TYR A 99 6.05 12.54 9.67
CA TYR A 99 5.87 11.09 9.86
C TYR A 99 4.71 10.55 9.01
N GLN A 100 3.57 11.24 9.01
CA GLN A 100 2.41 10.84 8.22
C GLN A 100 2.62 11.03 6.71
N MET A 101 3.35 12.08 6.32
CA MET A 101 3.74 12.28 4.92
C MET A 101 4.61 11.12 4.42
N ILE A 102 5.62 10.72 5.20
CA ILE A 102 6.50 9.60 4.87
C ILE A 102 5.71 8.28 4.81
N ALA A 103 4.81 8.06 5.77
CA ALA A 103 3.92 6.90 5.75
C ALA A 103 3.10 6.82 4.46
N GLY A 104 2.49 7.94 4.04
CA GLY A 104 1.77 8.01 2.77
C GLY A 104 2.68 7.78 1.55
N ILE A 105 3.89 8.30 1.55
CA ILE A 105 4.87 8.05 0.49
C ILE A 105 5.22 6.56 0.38
N PHE A 106 5.44 5.91 1.52
CA PHE A 106 5.75 4.48 1.49
C PHE A 106 4.54 3.63 1.09
N ASP A 107 3.34 4.00 1.52
CA ASP A 107 2.09 3.38 1.09
C ASP A 107 1.94 3.38 -0.45
N ILE A 108 2.22 4.53 -1.09
CA ILE A 108 2.25 4.64 -2.57
C ILE A 108 3.28 3.70 -3.18
N MET A 109 4.49 3.63 -2.61
CA MET A 109 5.54 2.72 -3.10
C MET A 109 5.12 1.26 -2.94
N SER A 110 4.50 0.88 -1.83
CA SER A 110 3.99 -0.47 -1.57
C SER A 110 2.91 -0.85 -2.59
N HIS A 111 1.93 0.04 -2.84
CA HIS A 111 0.93 -0.18 -3.88
C HIS A 111 1.55 -0.50 -5.25
N LEU A 112 2.57 0.27 -5.65
CA LEU A 112 3.25 0.04 -6.92
C LEU A 112 4.03 -1.28 -6.91
N MET A 113 4.78 -1.57 -5.84
CA MET A 113 5.60 -2.78 -5.74
C MET A 113 4.76 -4.05 -5.70
N GLU A 114 3.65 -4.07 -4.96
CA GLU A 114 2.80 -5.25 -4.84
C GLU A 114 2.02 -5.57 -6.13
N GLN A 115 1.85 -4.59 -6.99
CA GLN A 115 1.33 -4.80 -8.34
C GLN A 115 2.45 -5.12 -9.35
N TYR A 116 3.65 -4.65 -9.12
CA TYR A 116 4.82 -4.84 -9.98
C TYR A 116 5.46 -6.22 -9.79
N PHE A 117 5.63 -6.68 -8.55
CA PHE A 117 6.21 -7.98 -8.22
C PHE A 117 5.20 -9.11 -8.33
N SER A 118 4.52 -9.17 -9.47
CA SER A 118 3.55 -10.20 -9.80
C SER A 118 3.62 -10.52 -11.29
N GLY A 119 3.42 -11.80 -11.64
CA GLY A 119 3.48 -12.27 -13.03
C GLY A 119 4.87 -12.19 -13.66
N GLU A 120 5.00 -12.81 -14.84
CA GLU A 120 6.24 -12.89 -15.61
C GLU A 120 6.19 -12.07 -16.92
N ASP A 121 5.09 -11.36 -17.15
CA ASP A 121 4.86 -10.60 -18.37
C ASP A 121 5.73 -9.33 -18.43
N ASP A 122 6.02 -8.88 -19.66
CA ASP A 122 6.62 -7.57 -19.95
C ASP A 122 5.54 -6.67 -20.53
N SER A 123 4.80 -6.00 -19.66
CA SER A 123 3.60 -5.25 -20.01
C SER A 123 3.79 -3.74 -19.94
N THR A 124 2.91 -3.01 -20.64
CA THR A 124 2.82 -1.55 -20.51
C THR A 124 2.67 -1.11 -19.05
N SER A 125 1.94 -1.88 -18.25
CA SER A 125 1.76 -1.61 -16.82
C SER A 125 3.08 -1.59 -16.06
N ASP A 126 4.02 -2.47 -16.38
CA ASP A 126 5.33 -2.51 -15.73
C ASP A 126 6.13 -1.23 -15.98
N TYR A 127 6.18 -0.75 -17.23
CA TYR A 127 6.87 0.49 -17.58
C TYR A 127 6.23 1.72 -16.92
N LEU A 128 4.90 1.74 -16.81
CA LEU A 128 4.21 2.81 -16.08
C LEU A 128 4.56 2.80 -14.59
N MET A 129 4.53 1.63 -13.93
CA MET A 129 4.88 1.50 -12.51
C MET A 129 6.34 1.86 -12.25
N GLU A 130 7.27 1.44 -13.11
CA GLU A 130 8.70 1.83 -13.01
C GLU A 130 8.87 3.36 -13.10
N GLY A 131 8.18 4.01 -14.03
CA GLY A 131 8.18 5.48 -14.15
C GLY A 131 7.61 6.18 -12.91
N LEU A 132 6.50 5.65 -12.37
CA LEU A 132 5.87 6.18 -11.16
C LEU A 132 6.76 6.00 -9.91
N MET A 133 7.39 4.82 -9.74
CA MET A 133 8.33 4.57 -8.63
C MET A 133 9.54 5.51 -8.70
N ARG A 134 10.15 5.69 -9.87
CA ARG A 134 11.27 6.64 -10.05
C ARG A 134 10.87 8.08 -9.73
N LEU A 135 9.70 8.52 -10.20
CA LEU A 135 9.18 9.84 -9.87
C LEU A 135 8.95 10.01 -8.38
N LEU A 136 8.36 8.99 -7.74
CA LEU A 136 8.08 8.99 -6.29
C LEU A 136 9.36 9.10 -5.46
N VAL A 137 10.42 8.34 -5.82
CA VAL A 137 11.74 8.43 -5.17
C VAL A 137 12.29 9.85 -5.25
N ARG A 138 12.23 10.50 -6.42
CA ARG A 138 12.69 11.89 -6.58
C ARG A 138 11.82 12.88 -5.81
N ALA A 139 10.50 12.78 -5.94
CA ALA A 139 9.57 13.71 -5.32
C ALA A 139 9.57 13.60 -3.79
N SER A 140 9.72 12.38 -3.25
CA SER A 140 9.81 12.16 -1.80
C SER A 140 11.04 12.84 -1.17
N ARG A 141 12.20 12.74 -1.82
CA ARG A 141 13.43 13.44 -1.37
C ARG A 141 13.22 14.95 -1.32
N ALA A 142 12.62 15.52 -2.37
CA ALA A 142 12.31 16.95 -2.42
C ALA A 142 11.32 17.36 -1.33
N ALA A 143 10.23 16.60 -1.14
CA ALA A 143 9.22 16.88 -0.12
C ALA A 143 9.75 16.72 1.31
N VAL A 144 10.66 15.79 1.57
CA VAL A 144 11.31 15.64 2.89
C VAL A 144 12.26 16.80 3.18
N ALA A 145 12.98 17.31 2.17
CA ALA A 145 13.85 18.47 2.29
C ALA A 145 13.07 19.79 2.38
N SER A 146 11.96 19.90 1.66
CA SER A 146 11.09 21.09 1.61
C SER A 146 9.61 20.67 1.66
N PRO A 147 9.01 20.56 2.85
CA PRO A 147 7.64 20.03 3.02
C PRO A 147 6.53 20.81 2.32
N THR A 148 6.78 22.04 1.92
CA THR A 148 5.85 22.92 1.21
C THR A 148 6.21 23.10 -0.28
N ASP A 149 7.12 22.29 -0.81
CA ASP A 149 7.43 22.26 -2.24
C ASP A 149 6.20 21.79 -3.02
N TYR A 150 5.60 22.70 -3.79
CA TYR A 150 4.37 22.44 -4.51
C TYR A 150 4.51 21.33 -5.54
N GLU A 151 5.62 21.36 -6.32
CA GLU A 151 5.83 20.37 -7.38
C GLU A 151 6.03 18.97 -6.78
N ALA A 152 6.84 18.86 -5.72
CA ALA A 152 7.05 17.60 -5.03
C ALA A 152 5.73 17.03 -4.45
N ARG A 153 4.95 17.88 -3.75
CA ARG A 153 3.66 17.46 -3.16
C ARG A 153 2.63 17.12 -4.23
N SER A 154 2.60 17.85 -5.34
CA SER A 154 1.73 17.58 -6.49
C SER A 154 2.06 16.24 -7.13
N ASN A 155 3.34 15.98 -7.37
CA ASN A 155 3.79 14.70 -7.93
C ASN A 155 3.49 13.52 -7.01
N ILE A 156 3.70 13.66 -5.70
CA ILE A 156 3.34 12.61 -4.72
C ILE A 156 1.82 12.35 -4.77
N MET A 157 1.00 13.40 -4.72
CA MET A 157 -0.46 13.29 -4.72
C MET A 157 -0.97 12.61 -5.99
N TRP A 158 -0.48 13.02 -7.15
CA TRP A 158 -0.89 12.43 -8.42
C TRP A 158 -0.39 10.99 -8.58
N THR A 159 0.85 10.70 -8.12
CA THR A 159 1.37 9.33 -8.11
C THR A 159 0.52 8.41 -7.21
N ALA A 160 0.04 8.91 -6.05
CA ALA A 160 -0.86 8.15 -5.17
C ALA A 160 -2.14 7.70 -5.90
N THR A 161 -2.76 8.62 -6.64
CA THR A 161 -3.96 8.32 -7.44
C THR A 161 -3.66 7.25 -8.50
N TRP A 162 -2.55 7.38 -9.24
CA TRP A 162 -2.16 6.41 -10.26
C TRP A 162 -1.80 5.05 -9.69
N ALA A 163 -1.17 5.01 -8.52
CA ALA A 163 -0.72 3.78 -7.89
C ALA A 163 -1.87 2.83 -7.55
N LEU A 164 -3.08 3.34 -7.29
CA LEU A 164 -4.21 2.50 -6.87
C LEU A 164 -5.57 2.87 -7.53
N ASN A 165 -5.56 3.47 -8.70
CA ASN A 165 -6.78 3.70 -9.47
C ASN A 165 -7.22 2.47 -10.29
N THR A 166 -6.64 1.32 -10.05
CA THR A 166 -6.84 0.04 -10.73
C THR A 166 -6.30 -0.04 -12.17
N LEU A 167 -5.86 1.06 -12.77
CA LEU A 167 -5.45 1.07 -14.18
C LEU A 167 -4.12 0.32 -14.39
N VAL A 168 -3.11 0.55 -13.54
CA VAL A 168 -1.79 -0.11 -13.62
C VAL A 168 -1.85 -1.60 -13.29
N ALA A 169 -2.91 -2.07 -12.63
CA ALA A 169 -3.13 -3.47 -12.32
C ALA A 169 -3.87 -4.25 -13.41
N LYS A 170 -4.37 -3.57 -14.45
CA LYS A 170 -5.16 -4.24 -15.49
C LYS A 170 -4.36 -5.33 -16.21
N GLY A 171 -4.95 -6.53 -16.25
CA GLY A 171 -4.32 -7.71 -16.85
C GLY A 171 -3.32 -8.43 -15.95
N LYS A 172 -3.14 -7.99 -14.70
CA LYS A 172 -2.24 -8.63 -13.72
C LYS A 172 -3.02 -9.31 -12.60
N VAL A 173 -2.45 -10.39 -12.08
CA VAL A 173 -2.86 -10.97 -10.79
C VAL A 173 -1.88 -10.44 -9.75
N THR A 174 -2.35 -9.56 -8.90
CA THR A 174 -1.51 -8.76 -7.99
C THR A 174 -1.30 -9.43 -6.65
N ASP A 175 -0.23 -9.07 -5.94
CA ASP A 175 0.20 -9.73 -4.70
C ASP A 175 -0.63 -9.28 -3.48
N TRP A 176 -0.37 -8.12 -2.90
CA TRP A 176 -1.01 -7.55 -1.69
C TRP A 176 -0.59 -8.15 -0.35
N GLU A 177 0.38 -9.04 -0.29
CA GLU A 177 0.74 -9.73 0.96
C GLU A 177 1.42 -8.79 1.99
N VAL A 178 2.19 -7.79 1.54
CA VAL A 178 2.73 -6.76 2.45
C VAL A 178 1.60 -6.00 3.14
N HIS A 179 0.53 -5.70 2.40
CA HIS A 179 -0.66 -5.06 2.96
C HIS A 179 -1.36 -5.95 3.98
N MET A 180 -1.49 -7.25 3.72
CA MET A 180 -2.14 -8.18 4.64
C MET A 180 -1.37 -8.31 5.96
N ILE A 181 -0.05 -8.49 5.89
CA ILE A 181 0.81 -8.51 7.09
C ILE A 181 0.76 -7.16 7.81
N GLY A 182 0.88 -6.05 7.08
CA GLY A 182 0.83 -4.69 7.63
C GLY A 182 -0.51 -4.35 8.30
N GLN A 183 -1.63 -4.82 7.74
CA GLN A 183 -2.97 -4.67 8.34
C GLN A 183 -3.09 -5.46 9.65
N ALA A 184 -2.59 -6.71 9.67
CA ALA A 184 -2.57 -7.52 10.88
C ALA A 184 -1.73 -6.84 11.99
N ILE A 185 -0.53 -6.31 11.68
CA ILE A 185 0.26 -5.52 12.62
C ILE A 185 -0.52 -4.30 13.13
N GLY A 186 -1.15 -3.55 12.22
CA GLY A 186 -1.93 -2.38 12.57
C GLY A 186 -3.13 -2.69 13.47
N ALA A 187 -3.77 -3.85 13.30
CA ALA A 187 -4.87 -4.29 14.15
C ALA A 187 -4.43 -4.59 15.60
N TYR A 188 -3.18 -4.99 15.80
CA TYR A 188 -2.60 -5.27 17.12
C TYR A 188 -1.99 -4.05 17.80
N THR A 189 -1.48 -3.07 17.03
CA THR A 189 -0.66 -1.99 17.58
C THR A 189 -1.25 -0.60 17.38
N ASP A 190 -2.28 -0.45 16.54
CA ASP A 190 -2.81 0.84 16.07
C ASP A 190 -1.75 1.72 15.38
N ALA A 191 -0.66 1.09 14.90
CA ALA A 191 0.42 1.79 14.22
C ALA A 191 -0.02 2.35 12.86
N THR A 192 0.61 3.46 12.44
CA THR A 192 0.33 4.10 11.15
C THR A 192 0.57 3.15 9.99
N HIS A 193 -0.43 2.97 9.13
CA HIS A 193 -0.48 1.95 8.08
C HIS A 193 0.77 1.91 7.19
N GLY A 194 1.16 3.03 6.56
CA GLY A 194 2.36 3.03 5.71
C GLY A 194 3.65 2.68 6.45
N MET A 195 3.71 2.85 7.78
CA MET A 195 4.84 2.44 8.59
C MET A 195 4.81 0.95 8.93
N THR A 196 3.62 0.33 9.04
CA THR A 196 3.55 -1.15 9.15
C THR A 196 4.01 -1.81 7.86
N LEU A 197 3.68 -1.23 6.70
CA LEU A 197 4.16 -1.71 5.41
C LEU A 197 5.68 -1.56 5.28
N SER A 198 6.25 -0.41 5.65
CA SER A 198 7.68 -0.17 5.54
C SER A 198 8.49 -1.12 6.42
N ALA A 199 8.01 -1.41 7.62
CA ALA A 199 8.70 -2.28 8.57
C ALA A 199 8.84 -3.74 8.08
N VAL A 200 7.89 -4.24 7.27
CA VAL A 200 7.90 -5.64 6.80
C VAL A 200 8.44 -5.81 5.38
N SER A 201 8.37 -4.77 4.55
CA SER A 201 8.68 -4.86 3.12
C SER A 201 10.06 -5.43 2.80
N PRO A 202 11.17 -5.01 3.43
CA PRO A 202 12.48 -5.56 3.09
C PRO A 202 12.59 -7.06 3.34
N ALA A 203 12.09 -7.53 4.47
CA ALA A 203 12.10 -8.97 4.81
C ALA A 203 11.20 -9.76 3.88
N TYR A 204 10.01 -9.24 3.56
CA TYR A 204 9.07 -9.85 2.63
C TYR A 204 9.68 -9.99 1.23
N TYR A 205 10.20 -8.89 0.66
CA TYR A 205 10.77 -8.94 -0.69
C TYR A 205 12.02 -9.82 -0.79
N ARG A 206 12.85 -9.87 0.24
CA ARG A 206 13.95 -10.84 0.29
C ARG A 206 13.45 -12.28 0.33
N HIS A 207 12.34 -12.55 1.02
CA HIS A 207 11.74 -13.88 1.10
C HIS A 207 11.20 -14.37 -0.24
N ILE A 208 10.53 -13.49 -1.02
CA ILE A 208 9.93 -13.87 -2.31
C ILE A 208 10.86 -13.68 -3.52
N MET A 209 11.98 -12.95 -3.39
CA MET A 209 12.92 -12.67 -4.46
C MET A 209 13.36 -13.91 -5.26
N PRO A 210 13.66 -15.06 -4.63
CA PRO A 210 14.08 -16.25 -5.39
C PRO A 210 13.02 -16.79 -6.35
N TYR A 211 11.75 -16.46 -6.14
CA TYR A 211 10.63 -16.93 -6.95
C TYR A 211 10.30 -15.98 -8.12
N GLY A 212 10.81 -14.74 -8.09
CA GLY A 212 10.60 -13.74 -9.13
C GLY A 212 11.89 -13.02 -9.55
N LEU A 213 13.02 -13.72 -9.56
CA LEU A 213 14.37 -13.20 -9.66
C LEU A 213 14.57 -12.17 -10.78
N GLU A 214 14.09 -12.46 -11.98
CA GLU A 214 14.23 -11.56 -13.15
C GLU A 214 13.52 -10.23 -12.94
N ARG A 215 12.37 -10.23 -12.28
CA ARG A 215 11.61 -9.00 -11.97
C ARG A 215 12.34 -8.16 -10.93
N PHE A 216 12.92 -8.78 -9.92
CA PHE A 216 13.74 -8.08 -8.92
C PHE A 216 15.04 -7.52 -9.53
N ALA A 217 15.69 -8.26 -10.43
CA ALA A 217 16.84 -7.76 -11.18
C ALA A 217 16.46 -6.58 -12.10
N ARG A 218 15.28 -6.63 -12.74
CA ARG A 218 14.75 -5.53 -13.55
C ARG A 218 14.45 -4.30 -12.67
N PHE A 219 13.83 -4.46 -11.50
CA PHE A 219 13.59 -3.39 -10.52
C PHE A 219 14.88 -2.66 -10.13
N ALA A 220 15.96 -3.43 -9.87
CA ALA A 220 17.26 -2.86 -9.57
C ALA A 220 17.78 -1.95 -10.70
N ARG A 221 17.67 -2.41 -11.95
CA ARG A 221 18.15 -1.66 -13.12
C ARG A 221 17.28 -0.44 -13.42
N THR A 222 15.94 -0.63 -13.43
CA THR A 222 15.02 0.38 -14.00
C THR A 222 14.59 1.41 -12.97
N VAL A 223 14.40 1.03 -11.72
CA VAL A 223 13.96 1.94 -10.66
C VAL A 223 15.14 2.58 -9.94
N TRP A 224 16.15 1.78 -9.62
CA TRP A 224 17.31 2.20 -8.81
C TRP A 224 18.57 2.50 -9.63
N GLU A 225 18.53 2.25 -10.94
CA GLU A 225 19.68 2.47 -11.84
C GLU A 225 20.97 1.73 -11.40
N VAL A 226 20.81 0.58 -10.73
CA VAL A 226 21.93 -0.26 -10.30
C VAL A 226 22.65 -0.80 -11.53
N PRO A 227 23.97 -0.61 -11.67
CA PRO A 227 24.74 -1.16 -12.79
C PRO A 227 24.65 -2.68 -12.82
N ALA A 228 24.27 -3.24 -13.98
CA ALA A 228 24.14 -4.68 -14.15
C ALA A 228 25.45 -5.36 -14.57
N GLU A 229 26.42 -4.62 -15.10
CA GLU A 229 27.67 -5.16 -15.64
C GLU A 229 28.46 -5.91 -14.58
N GLY A 230 28.81 -7.16 -14.87
CA GLY A 230 29.59 -8.03 -14.01
C GLY A 230 28.84 -8.62 -12.80
N ARG A 231 27.52 -8.45 -12.71
CA ARG A 231 26.71 -9.00 -11.61
C ARG A 231 25.87 -10.20 -12.04
N ALA A 232 25.82 -11.22 -11.20
CA ALA A 232 24.84 -12.29 -11.34
C ALA A 232 23.41 -11.74 -11.10
N PRO A 233 22.36 -12.37 -11.68
CA PRO A 233 20.98 -11.94 -11.48
C PRO A 233 20.59 -11.83 -9.99
N GLU A 234 21.03 -12.76 -9.15
CA GLU A 234 20.79 -12.79 -7.71
C GLU A 234 21.43 -11.60 -6.99
N GLU A 235 22.66 -11.25 -7.35
CA GLU A 235 23.37 -10.09 -6.79
C GLU A 235 22.71 -8.78 -7.20
N LEU A 236 22.23 -8.71 -8.45
CA LEU A 236 21.54 -7.54 -8.96
C LEU A 236 20.17 -7.36 -8.28
N ALA A 237 19.41 -8.44 -8.15
CA ALA A 237 18.12 -8.43 -7.46
C ALA A 237 18.26 -8.01 -5.98
N ALA A 238 19.25 -8.57 -5.27
CA ALA A 238 19.54 -8.19 -3.89
C ALA A 238 19.93 -6.71 -3.79
N ALA A 239 20.79 -6.20 -4.70
CA ALA A 239 21.18 -4.79 -4.72
C ALA A 239 19.98 -3.84 -4.96
N GLY A 240 18.94 -4.28 -5.64
CA GLY A 240 17.70 -3.52 -5.80
C GLY A 240 16.93 -3.37 -4.48
N ILE A 241 16.87 -4.43 -3.68
CA ILE A 241 16.25 -4.38 -2.34
C ILE A 241 17.12 -3.54 -1.39
N ASP A 242 18.46 -3.65 -1.47
CA ASP A 242 19.36 -2.81 -0.69
C ASP A 242 19.17 -1.32 -1.00
N ALA A 243 19.00 -0.97 -2.29
CA ALA A 243 18.73 0.40 -2.71
C ALA A 243 17.38 0.92 -2.21
N LEU A 244 16.35 0.07 -2.19
CA LEU A 244 15.06 0.37 -1.55
C LEU A 244 15.25 0.69 -0.06
N GLU A 245 15.96 -0.14 0.69
CA GLU A 245 16.23 0.08 2.12
C GLU A 245 17.02 1.38 2.37
N VAL A 246 18.00 1.69 1.52
CA VAL A 246 18.77 2.96 1.62
C VAL A 246 17.81 4.14 1.47
N TRP A 247 16.95 4.14 0.46
CA TRP A 247 15.95 5.19 0.25
C TRP A 247 14.96 5.29 1.42
N MET A 248 14.48 4.17 1.93
CA MET A 248 13.56 4.13 3.07
C MET A 248 14.18 4.80 4.31
N ARG A 249 15.46 4.50 4.62
CA ARG A 249 16.20 5.13 5.73
C ARG A 249 16.42 6.61 5.46
N GLU A 250 16.77 6.99 4.23
CA GLU A 250 16.99 8.37 3.81
C GLU A 250 15.77 9.26 4.06
N ILE A 251 14.57 8.78 3.71
CA ILE A 251 13.34 9.56 3.92
C ILE A 251 12.78 9.45 5.35
N GLY A 252 13.22 8.47 6.14
CA GLY A 252 12.85 8.27 7.55
C GLY A 252 11.66 7.32 7.76
N CYS A 253 11.57 6.25 6.96
CA CYS A 253 10.62 5.16 7.22
C CYS A 253 10.98 4.41 8.50
N VAL A 254 9.98 3.81 9.13
CA VAL A 254 10.19 2.79 10.16
C VAL A 254 10.74 1.53 9.49
N MET A 255 11.81 0.96 10.05
CA MET A 255 12.53 -0.15 9.44
C MET A 255 12.35 -1.49 10.17
N GLY A 256 11.72 -1.49 11.34
CA GLY A 256 11.47 -2.70 12.09
C GLY A 256 10.16 -2.66 12.87
N ILE A 257 9.50 -3.81 12.99
CA ILE A 257 8.19 -3.93 13.65
C ILE A 257 8.27 -3.66 15.17
N ALA A 258 9.45 -3.84 15.78
CA ALA A 258 9.66 -3.51 17.19
C ALA A 258 9.47 -2.02 17.49
N GLU A 259 9.84 -1.13 16.53
CA GLU A 259 9.63 0.32 16.64
C GLU A 259 8.13 0.68 16.64
N LEU A 260 7.27 -0.22 16.15
CA LEU A 260 5.81 -0.07 16.12
C LEU A 260 5.12 -0.69 17.33
N GLY A 261 5.89 -1.17 18.32
CA GLY A 261 5.38 -1.78 19.54
C GLY A 261 5.03 -3.27 19.43
N VAL A 262 5.44 -3.94 18.34
CA VAL A 262 5.24 -5.39 18.22
C VAL A 262 6.22 -6.13 19.15
N THR A 263 5.69 -6.95 20.02
CA THR A 263 6.43 -7.81 20.95
C THR A 263 6.43 -9.27 20.50
N ASP A 264 7.30 -10.12 21.09
CA ASP A 264 7.43 -11.51 20.67
C ASP A 264 6.16 -12.34 20.86
N ASP A 265 5.39 -12.05 21.89
CA ASP A 265 4.11 -12.70 22.20
C ASP A 265 2.99 -12.34 21.22
N MET A 266 3.14 -11.27 20.44
CA MET A 266 2.17 -10.88 19.42
C MET A 266 2.37 -11.61 18.09
N LEU A 267 3.57 -12.14 17.79
CA LEU A 267 3.94 -12.65 16.46
C LEU A 267 3.02 -13.76 15.97
N GLU A 268 2.70 -14.73 16.83
CA GLU A 268 1.81 -15.84 16.48
C GLU A 268 0.41 -15.34 16.14
N GLY A 269 -0.14 -14.42 16.96
CA GLY A 269 -1.45 -13.83 16.72
C GLY A 269 -1.51 -12.96 15.47
N ILE A 270 -0.45 -12.20 15.15
CA ILE A 270 -0.34 -11.43 13.91
C ILE A 270 -0.31 -12.37 12.71
N ALA A 271 0.46 -13.46 12.78
CA ALA A 271 0.51 -14.43 11.69
C ALA A 271 -0.85 -15.11 11.48
N ASP A 272 -1.59 -15.43 12.56
CA ASP A 272 -2.92 -16.03 12.49
C ASP A 272 -3.98 -15.04 11.93
N ALA A 273 -3.78 -13.74 12.15
CA ALA A 273 -4.66 -12.67 11.65
C ALA A 273 -4.32 -12.21 10.22
N THR A 274 -3.19 -12.67 9.66
CA THR A 274 -2.78 -12.32 8.30
C THR A 274 -3.58 -13.12 7.29
N PHE A 275 -4.28 -12.43 6.40
CA PHE A 275 -4.99 -13.06 5.29
C PHE A 275 -3.99 -13.41 4.18
N ILE A 276 -3.92 -14.68 3.76
CA ILE A 276 -2.96 -15.13 2.74
C ILE A 276 -3.52 -14.89 1.36
N MET A 277 -2.76 -14.18 0.52
CA MET A 277 -3.09 -13.87 -0.87
C MET A 277 -2.48 -14.92 -1.81
N GLU A 278 -3.14 -15.14 -2.96
CA GLU A 278 -2.71 -16.14 -3.96
C GLU A 278 -2.01 -15.53 -5.18
N GLY A 279 -1.92 -14.19 -5.24
CA GLY A 279 -1.52 -13.48 -6.47
C GLY A 279 -0.02 -13.21 -6.62
N GLY A 280 0.78 -13.39 -5.59
CA GLY A 280 2.22 -13.13 -5.60
C GLY A 280 3.04 -14.25 -6.23
N TYR A 281 4.38 -14.08 -6.25
CA TYR A 281 5.31 -15.12 -6.71
C TYR A 281 5.29 -16.37 -5.85
N LYS A 282 4.87 -16.27 -4.61
CA LYS A 282 4.79 -17.36 -3.66
C LYS A 282 3.57 -17.17 -2.77
N VAL A 283 2.68 -18.17 -2.76
CA VAL A 283 1.63 -18.26 -1.75
C VAL A 283 2.31 -18.61 -0.41
N LEU A 284 2.19 -17.72 0.57
CA LEU A 284 2.86 -17.92 1.86
C LEU A 284 2.14 -18.97 2.72
N SER A 285 2.93 -19.73 3.48
CA SER A 285 2.44 -20.47 4.63
C SER A 285 2.45 -19.58 5.88
N ARG A 286 1.76 -20.01 6.93
CA ARG A 286 1.83 -19.38 8.25
C ARG A 286 3.28 -19.25 8.76
N GLU A 287 4.09 -20.30 8.53
CA GLU A 287 5.49 -20.33 8.91
C GLU A 287 6.34 -19.32 8.12
N ASP A 288 6.01 -19.09 6.85
CA ASP A 288 6.64 -18.03 6.05
C ASP A 288 6.34 -16.65 6.65
N VAL A 289 5.08 -16.38 7.02
CA VAL A 289 4.69 -15.12 7.67
C VAL A 289 5.45 -14.92 8.98
N LEU A 290 5.51 -15.95 9.84
CA LEU A 290 6.30 -15.90 11.07
C LEU A 290 7.79 -15.65 10.83
N SER A 291 8.36 -16.25 9.77
CA SER A 291 9.76 -16.04 9.38
C SER A 291 9.99 -14.58 8.95
N ILE A 292 9.08 -14.03 8.16
CA ILE A 292 9.12 -12.63 7.71
C ILE A 292 8.99 -11.69 8.92
N LEU A 293 8.04 -11.91 9.82
CA LEU A 293 7.86 -11.10 11.02
C LEU A 293 9.12 -11.10 11.91
N ARG A 294 9.75 -12.27 12.09
CA ARG A 294 11.00 -12.39 12.86
C ARG A 294 12.16 -11.66 12.19
N ALA A 295 12.23 -11.70 10.85
CA ALA A 295 13.25 -10.99 10.08
C ALA A 295 13.01 -9.47 9.99
N SER A 296 11.82 -9.02 10.36
CA SER A 296 11.41 -7.60 10.36
C SER A 296 11.60 -6.93 11.74
N LYS A 297 12.20 -7.58 12.72
CA LYS A 297 12.52 -7.00 14.01
C LYS A 297 13.74 -6.10 13.92
#